data_c35b134719e41b51a4cee1e987a0b252
#
_entry.id   c35b134719e41b51a4cee1e987a0b252
#
_cell.length_a   1.000
_cell.length_b   1.000
_cell.length_c   1.000
_cell.angle_alpha   90.00
_cell.angle_beta   90.00
_cell.angle_gamma   90.00
#
_symmetry.space_group_name_H-M   'P 1'
#
loop_
_entity.id
_entity.type
_entity.pdbx_description
1 polymer ?
#
loop_
_entity_poly.entity_id
_entity_poly.type
_entity_poly.pdbx_seq_one_letter_code
_entity_poly.pdbx_strand_id
1 'polypeptide(L)'
;MALFNIFKSFSQKEIANNQKLVDKILALDEDMQKLTDKQLQNKTNEFKERLKNGESLDDLLVEAFATVREASDRVLGMKHYPVQLLGGIVLHNGQIAEMKTGEGKTLVETLPAYLNALDGKGVHVVTVNDYLAKRDQEWMGKVYSFLGLTVGCII
;
A
#
# COMPACT_ATOMS: atom_id res chain seq x y z
N MET A 1 6.64 -14.29 32.90
CA MET A 1 6.14 -14.27 31.50
C MET A 1 7.14 -13.76 30.47
N ALA A 2 8.41 -13.59 30.74
CA ALA A 2 9.42 -13.04 29.81
C ALA A 2 10.21 -14.11 29.01
N LEU A 3 10.14 -15.38 29.36
CA LEU A 3 10.94 -16.45 28.74
C LEU A 3 10.37 -17.02 27.42
N PHE A 4 9.11 -16.77 27.11
CA PHE A 4 8.47 -17.31 25.88
C PHE A 4 8.79 -16.54 24.59
N ASN A 5 9.38 -15.34 24.68
CA ASN A 5 9.71 -14.50 23.53
C ASN A 5 11.09 -14.78 22.90
N ILE A 6 11.90 -15.65 23.53
CA ILE A 6 13.28 -15.91 23.08
C ILE A 6 13.32 -16.84 21.85
N PHE A 7 12.25 -17.58 21.57
CA PHE A 7 12.16 -18.58 20.49
C PHE A 7 11.34 -18.15 19.28
N LYS A 8 10.86 -16.90 19.20
CA LYS A 8 10.21 -16.44 17.97
C LYS A 8 11.24 -16.31 16.86
N SER A 9 10.99 -16.92 15.70
CA SER A 9 11.80 -16.72 14.50
C SER A 9 11.82 -15.23 14.12
N PHE A 10 12.83 -14.80 13.35
CA PHE A 10 12.93 -13.43 12.84
C PHE A 10 11.62 -12.99 12.17
N SER A 11 11.07 -13.82 11.28
CA SER A 11 9.79 -13.58 10.58
C SER A 11 8.62 -13.38 11.55
N GLN A 12 8.54 -14.13 12.65
CA GLN A 12 7.45 -13.98 13.63
C GLN A 12 7.54 -12.66 14.41
N LYS A 13 8.76 -12.18 14.67
CA LYS A 13 8.97 -10.86 15.31
C LYS A 13 8.59 -9.72 14.37
N GLU A 14 9.00 -9.81 13.11
CA GLU A 14 8.65 -8.85 12.07
C GLU A 14 7.13 -8.77 11.87
N ILE A 15 6.45 -9.91 11.74
CA ILE A 15 4.99 -9.97 11.63
C ILE A 15 4.33 -9.30 12.84
N ALA A 16 4.79 -9.59 14.05
CA ALA A 16 4.21 -9.01 15.27
C ALA A 16 4.43 -7.49 15.37
N ASN A 17 5.56 -6.97 14.90
CA ASN A 17 5.83 -5.54 14.87
C ASN A 17 4.96 -4.83 13.82
N ASN A 18 4.87 -5.41 12.63
CA ASN A 18 4.09 -4.85 11.53
C ASN A 18 2.57 -4.95 11.78
N GLN A 19 2.11 -5.90 12.60
CA GLN A 19 0.69 -6.01 12.97
C GLN A 19 0.15 -4.74 13.62
N LYS A 20 0.96 -4.04 14.42
CA LYS A 20 0.56 -2.76 15.02
C LYS A 20 0.29 -1.67 13.97
N LEU A 21 1.03 -1.68 12.86
CA LEU A 21 0.78 -0.75 11.75
C LEU A 21 -0.50 -1.14 11.02
N VAL A 22 -0.74 -2.44 10.79
CA VAL A 22 -2.00 -2.94 10.21
C VAL A 22 -3.20 -2.49 11.05
N ASP A 23 -3.12 -2.63 12.37
CA ASP A 23 -4.20 -2.23 13.27
C ASP A 23 -4.48 -0.72 13.20
N LYS A 24 -3.43 0.11 13.10
CA LYS A 24 -3.57 1.56 12.89
C LYS A 24 -4.20 1.91 11.54
N ILE A 25 -3.83 1.21 10.47
CA ILE A 25 -4.41 1.41 9.14
C ILE A 25 -5.91 1.07 9.17
N LEU A 26 -6.28 -0.06 9.78
CA LEU A 26 -7.67 -0.47 9.91
C LEU A 26 -8.50 0.49 10.77
N ALA A 27 -7.90 1.09 11.80
CA ALA A 27 -8.57 2.08 12.65
C ALA A 27 -8.97 3.36 11.89
N LEU A 28 -8.33 3.68 10.76
CA LEU A 28 -8.69 4.82 9.91
C LEU A 28 -9.82 4.52 8.92
N ASP A 29 -10.33 3.30 8.86
CA ASP A 29 -11.28 2.86 7.84
C ASP A 29 -12.55 3.73 7.80
N GLU A 30 -13.17 3.95 8.96
CA GLU A 30 -14.39 4.77 9.06
C GLU A 30 -14.14 6.23 8.66
N ASP A 31 -12.99 6.79 8.99
CA ASP A 31 -12.67 8.17 8.66
C ASP A 31 -12.39 8.34 7.16
N MET A 32 -11.72 7.37 6.52
CA MET A 32 -11.52 7.37 5.07
C MET A 32 -12.84 7.22 4.32
N GLN A 33 -13.76 6.38 4.80
CA GLN A 33 -15.10 6.20 4.20
C GLN A 33 -15.95 7.47 4.22
N LYS A 34 -15.80 8.32 5.23
CA LYS A 34 -16.54 9.62 5.34
C LYS A 34 -16.06 10.65 4.32
N LEU A 35 -14.86 10.50 3.77
CA LEU A 35 -14.32 11.45 2.79
C LEU A 35 -15.07 11.36 1.47
N THR A 36 -15.33 12.51 0.86
CA THR A 36 -15.76 12.56 -0.54
C THR A 36 -14.61 12.13 -1.46
N ASP A 37 -14.91 11.76 -2.71
CA ASP A 37 -13.86 11.39 -3.68
C ASP A 37 -12.82 12.49 -3.83
N LYS A 38 -13.24 13.76 -3.91
CA LYS A 38 -12.32 14.90 -4.00
C LYS A 38 -11.41 15.03 -2.77
N GLN A 39 -11.95 14.79 -1.59
CA GLN A 39 -11.16 14.83 -0.35
C GLN A 39 -10.16 13.67 -0.30
N LEU A 40 -10.58 12.46 -0.69
CA LEU A 40 -9.71 11.30 -0.76
C LEU A 40 -8.58 11.50 -1.80
N GLN A 41 -8.90 12.01 -2.99
CA GLN A 41 -7.94 12.37 -4.03
C GLN A 41 -6.93 13.44 -3.55
N ASN A 42 -7.42 14.42 -2.78
CA ASN A 42 -6.57 15.50 -2.26
C ASN A 42 -5.56 15.02 -1.21
N LYS A 43 -5.75 13.85 -0.60
CA LYS A 43 -4.76 13.23 0.29
C LYS A 43 -3.38 13.12 -0.36
N THR A 44 -3.32 12.86 -1.66
CA THR A 44 -2.06 12.83 -2.41
C THR A 44 -1.31 14.17 -2.36
N ASN A 45 -2.01 15.29 -2.50
CA ASN A 45 -1.40 16.62 -2.39
C ASN A 45 -0.94 16.90 -0.96
N GLU A 46 -1.77 16.56 0.02
CA GLU A 46 -1.44 16.68 1.45
C GLU A 46 -0.16 15.91 1.79
N PHE A 47 -0.04 14.66 1.36
CA PHE A 47 1.15 13.84 1.60
C PHE A 47 2.40 14.42 0.92
N LYS A 48 2.28 14.88 -0.32
CA LYS A 48 3.41 15.53 -1.03
C LYS A 48 3.89 16.80 -0.33
N GLU A 49 2.97 17.59 0.23
CA GLU A 49 3.31 18.77 1.03
C GLU A 49 4.02 18.39 2.34
N ARG A 50 3.53 17.36 3.03
CA ARG A 50 4.16 16.85 4.26
C ARG A 50 5.57 16.33 4.01
N LEU A 51 5.80 15.62 2.91
CA LEU A 51 7.14 15.20 2.47
C LEU A 51 8.07 16.41 2.22
N LYS A 52 7.59 17.45 1.54
CA LYS A 52 8.36 18.69 1.33
C LYS A 52 8.71 19.39 2.65
N ASN A 53 7.87 19.26 3.66
CA ASN A 53 8.07 19.82 4.99
C ASN A 53 8.95 18.92 5.89
N GLY A 54 9.49 17.81 5.37
CA GLY A 54 10.49 16.99 6.03
C GLY A 54 9.97 15.72 6.72
N GLU A 55 8.68 15.38 6.57
CA GLU A 55 8.20 14.06 6.98
C GLU A 55 8.77 12.98 6.06
N SER A 56 8.93 11.77 6.57
CA SER A 56 9.39 10.60 5.82
C SER A 56 8.22 9.82 5.21
N LEU A 57 8.50 8.93 4.26
CA LEU A 57 7.50 7.99 3.75
C LEU A 57 6.97 7.07 4.86
N ASP A 58 7.82 6.69 5.82
CA ASP A 58 7.41 5.86 6.96
C ASP A 58 6.40 6.58 7.86
N ASP A 59 6.52 7.90 8.04
CA ASP A 59 5.56 8.69 8.80
C ASP A 59 4.19 8.72 8.12
N LEU A 60 4.16 8.67 6.78
CA LEU A 60 2.94 8.70 5.98
C LEU A 60 2.31 7.32 5.77
N LEU A 61 3.04 6.22 6.03
CA LEU A 61 2.66 4.86 5.64
C LEU A 61 1.23 4.51 6.06
N VAL A 62 0.88 4.76 7.31
CA VAL A 62 -0.43 4.39 7.86
C VAL A 62 -1.57 5.09 7.13
N GLU A 63 -1.47 6.41 6.95
CA GLU A 63 -2.51 7.19 6.27
C GLU A 63 -2.54 6.91 4.76
N ALA A 64 -1.37 6.76 4.13
CA ALA A 64 -1.28 6.46 2.71
C ALA A 64 -1.88 5.08 2.38
N PHE A 65 -1.60 4.06 3.19
CA PHE A 65 -2.19 2.72 3.01
C PHE A 65 -3.70 2.73 3.24
N ALA A 66 -4.19 3.46 4.25
CA ALA A 66 -5.63 3.63 4.45
C ALA A 66 -6.30 4.33 3.26
N THR A 67 -5.64 5.35 2.68
CA THR A 67 -6.11 6.06 1.49
C THR A 67 -6.20 5.13 0.27
N VAL A 68 -5.15 4.32 0.00
CA VAL A 68 -5.16 3.36 -1.10
C VAL A 68 -6.23 2.29 -0.90
N ARG A 69 -6.38 1.80 0.33
CA ARG A 69 -7.37 0.77 0.68
C ARG A 69 -8.78 1.25 0.39
N GLU A 70 -9.12 2.47 0.75
CA GLU A 70 -10.42 3.07 0.45
C GLU A 70 -10.58 3.37 -1.05
N ALA A 71 -9.56 3.92 -1.70
CA ALA A 71 -9.59 4.18 -3.15
C ALA A 71 -9.80 2.89 -3.96
N SER A 72 -9.12 1.81 -3.57
CA SER A 72 -9.25 0.49 -4.20
C SER A 72 -10.67 -0.08 -4.05
N ASP A 73 -11.28 0.09 -2.87
CA ASP A 73 -12.67 -0.31 -2.64
C ASP A 73 -13.63 0.46 -3.56
N ARG A 74 -13.51 1.78 -3.65
CA ARG A 74 -14.37 2.63 -4.50
C ARG A 74 -14.21 2.35 -5.99
N VAL A 75 -12.97 2.17 -6.44
CA VAL A 75 -12.67 2.10 -7.88
C VAL A 75 -12.79 0.68 -8.43
N LEU A 76 -12.43 -0.31 -7.64
CA LEU A 76 -12.36 -1.73 -8.05
C LEU A 76 -13.37 -2.63 -7.34
N GLY A 77 -14.01 -2.16 -6.26
CA GLY A 77 -14.78 -3.01 -5.36
C GLY A 77 -13.90 -4.02 -4.60
N MET A 78 -12.62 -3.71 -4.46
CA MET A 78 -11.63 -4.59 -3.81
C MET A 78 -10.97 -3.89 -2.64
N LYS A 79 -11.38 -4.25 -1.44
CA LYS A 79 -10.80 -3.72 -0.20
C LYS A 79 -9.71 -4.65 0.30
N HIS A 80 -8.53 -4.11 0.57
CA HIS A 80 -7.40 -4.91 1.06
C HIS A 80 -7.70 -5.59 2.39
N TYR A 81 -7.38 -6.88 2.49
CA TYR A 81 -7.45 -7.63 3.74
C TYR A 81 -6.25 -7.34 4.65
N PRO A 82 -6.36 -7.58 5.97
CA PRO A 82 -5.24 -7.35 6.90
C PRO A 82 -3.92 -8.00 6.49
N VAL A 83 -3.96 -9.24 5.97
CA VAL A 83 -2.78 -9.95 5.48
C VAL A 83 -2.14 -9.25 4.26
N GLN A 84 -2.95 -8.60 3.42
CA GLN A 84 -2.46 -7.84 2.27
C GLN A 84 -1.81 -6.52 2.70
N LEU A 85 -2.35 -5.85 3.71
CA LEU A 85 -1.71 -4.67 4.32
C LEU A 85 -0.34 -5.04 4.91
N LEU A 86 -0.26 -6.18 5.61
CA LEU A 86 1.00 -6.71 6.12
C LEU A 86 2.00 -6.97 4.99
N GLY A 87 1.57 -7.60 3.90
CA GLY A 87 2.40 -7.84 2.71
C GLY A 87 2.93 -6.53 2.11
N GLY A 88 2.08 -5.51 2.01
CA GLY A 88 2.47 -4.17 1.54
C GLY A 88 3.53 -3.51 2.41
N ILE A 89 3.41 -3.62 3.75
CA ILE A 89 4.40 -3.09 4.71
C ILE A 89 5.76 -3.81 4.52
N VAL A 90 5.74 -5.13 4.39
CA VAL A 90 6.95 -5.93 4.17
C VAL A 90 7.65 -5.50 2.88
N LEU A 91 6.91 -5.29 1.79
CA LEU A 91 7.46 -4.81 0.52
C LEU A 91 8.01 -3.38 0.63
N HIS A 92 7.32 -2.48 1.32
CA HIS A 92 7.81 -1.11 1.55
C HIS A 92 9.14 -1.09 2.31
N ASN A 93 9.32 -2.01 3.27
CA ASN A 93 10.57 -2.19 4.03
C ASN A 93 11.70 -2.82 3.21
N GLY A 94 11.53 -3.03 1.89
CA GLY A 94 12.53 -3.65 1.02
C GLY A 94 12.74 -5.14 1.27
N GLN A 95 11.77 -5.80 1.88
CA GLN A 95 11.80 -7.23 2.20
C GLN A 95 10.99 -8.04 1.18
N ILE A 96 11.12 -9.37 1.22
CA ILE A 96 10.36 -10.28 0.37
C ILE A 96 9.10 -10.73 1.10
N ALA A 97 7.93 -10.45 0.51
CA ALA A 97 6.66 -10.95 0.99
C ALA A 97 6.27 -12.23 0.25
N GLU A 98 6.38 -13.38 0.91
CA GLU A 98 5.89 -14.64 0.37
C GLU A 98 4.38 -14.72 0.61
N MET A 99 3.62 -14.82 -0.48
CA MET A 99 2.17 -14.96 -0.46
C MET A 99 1.74 -16.11 -1.38
N LYS A 100 0.75 -16.88 -0.95
CA LYS A 100 0.21 -18.01 -1.71
C LYS A 100 -0.48 -17.56 -3.00
N THR A 101 -0.62 -18.47 -3.94
CA THR A 101 -1.41 -18.23 -5.15
C THR A 101 -2.87 -17.90 -4.76
N GLY A 102 -3.43 -16.87 -5.38
CA GLY A 102 -4.80 -16.42 -5.09
C GLY A 102 -4.96 -15.42 -3.94
N GLU A 103 -3.90 -15.10 -3.19
CA GLU A 103 -3.96 -14.12 -2.08
C GLU A 103 -3.94 -12.65 -2.52
N GLY A 104 -4.03 -12.38 -3.82
CA GLY A 104 -4.18 -11.03 -4.36
C GLY A 104 -2.89 -10.20 -4.38
N LYS A 105 -1.73 -10.81 -4.71
CA LYS A 105 -0.44 -10.11 -4.79
C LYS A 105 -0.46 -8.84 -5.63
N THR A 106 -1.18 -8.85 -6.75
CA THR A 106 -1.34 -7.67 -7.63
C THR A 106 -2.03 -6.50 -6.92
N LEU A 107 -2.98 -6.79 -6.03
CA LEU A 107 -3.62 -5.75 -5.22
C LEU A 107 -2.68 -5.23 -4.12
N VAL A 108 -1.88 -6.10 -3.50
CA VAL A 108 -0.91 -5.74 -2.46
C VAL A 108 0.12 -4.73 -2.94
N GLU A 109 0.61 -4.88 -4.18
CA GLU A 109 1.62 -3.98 -4.74
C GLU A 109 1.15 -2.53 -4.83
N THR A 110 -0.18 -2.28 -4.91
CA THR A 110 -0.73 -0.92 -4.99
C THR A 110 -0.39 -0.07 -3.77
N LEU A 111 -0.24 -0.69 -2.61
CA LEU A 111 0.05 -0.03 -1.34
C LEU A 111 1.46 0.61 -1.33
N PRO A 112 2.55 -0.17 -1.45
CA PRO A 112 3.89 0.40 -1.48
C PRO A 112 4.17 1.20 -2.75
N ALA A 113 3.57 0.85 -3.90
CA ALA A 113 3.76 1.59 -5.13
C ALA A 113 3.21 3.02 -5.01
N TYR A 114 2.01 3.20 -4.47
CA TYR A 114 1.45 4.53 -4.21
C TYR A 114 2.32 5.33 -3.24
N LEU A 115 2.64 4.75 -2.07
CA LEU A 115 3.41 5.44 -1.04
C LEU A 115 4.77 5.92 -1.58
N ASN A 116 5.51 5.03 -2.26
CA ASN A 116 6.83 5.37 -2.77
C ASN A 116 6.78 6.32 -3.99
N ALA A 117 5.66 6.40 -4.71
CA ALA A 117 5.49 7.36 -5.81
C ALA A 117 5.27 8.81 -5.33
N LEU A 118 4.95 9.03 -4.06
CA LEU A 118 4.68 10.36 -3.51
C LEU A 118 5.92 11.27 -3.53
N ASP A 119 7.13 10.72 -3.47
CA ASP A 119 8.38 11.48 -3.52
C ASP A 119 8.74 12.00 -4.93
N GLY A 120 7.99 11.58 -5.96
CA GLY A 120 8.14 12.05 -7.33
C GLY A 120 9.27 11.40 -8.13
N LYS A 121 9.99 10.42 -7.59
CA LYS A 121 11.08 9.71 -8.29
C LYS A 121 10.59 8.59 -9.21
N GLY A 122 9.31 8.26 -9.12
CA GLY A 122 8.71 7.15 -9.87
C GLY A 122 8.90 5.79 -9.20
N VAL A 123 8.03 4.85 -9.58
CA VAL A 123 8.08 3.47 -9.08
C VAL A 123 7.93 2.53 -10.27
N HIS A 124 8.73 1.47 -10.28
CA HIS A 124 8.66 0.43 -11.28
C HIS A 124 8.02 -0.83 -10.67
N VAL A 125 6.89 -1.25 -11.26
CA VAL A 125 6.26 -2.54 -10.97
C VAL A 125 6.66 -3.49 -12.10
N VAL A 126 7.34 -4.57 -11.76
CA VAL A 126 7.88 -5.53 -12.73
C VAL A 126 7.08 -6.83 -12.69
N THR A 127 6.62 -7.27 -13.85
CA THR A 127 5.90 -8.52 -14.03
C THR A 127 6.70 -9.48 -14.92
N VAL A 128 6.28 -10.76 -14.97
CA VAL A 128 7.04 -11.81 -15.69
C VAL A 128 6.82 -11.77 -17.21
N ASN A 129 5.83 -11.03 -17.73
CA ASN A 129 5.58 -10.89 -19.16
C ASN A 129 4.69 -9.69 -19.49
N ASP A 130 4.65 -9.34 -20.79
CA ASP A 130 3.91 -8.19 -21.33
C ASP A 130 2.39 -8.26 -21.10
N TYR A 131 1.83 -9.48 -21.13
CA TYR A 131 0.39 -9.66 -20.90
C TYR A 131 0.02 -9.23 -19.48
N LEU A 132 0.80 -9.66 -18.48
CA LEU A 132 0.56 -9.28 -17.09
C LEU A 132 0.85 -7.78 -16.88
N ALA A 133 1.89 -7.23 -17.51
CA ALA A 133 2.18 -5.80 -17.43
C ALA A 133 1.00 -4.96 -17.91
N LYS A 134 0.42 -5.27 -19.06
CA LYS A 134 -0.77 -4.58 -19.59
C LYS A 134 -1.98 -4.76 -18.69
N ARG A 135 -2.28 -6.01 -18.31
CA ARG A 135 -3.43 -6.32 -17.45
C ARG A 135 -3.37 -5.55 -16.13
N ASP A 136 -2.22 -5.59 -15.46
CA ASP A 136 -2.05 -4.98 -14.15
C ASP A 136 -2.05 -3.44 -14.25
N GLN A 137 -1.46 -2.87 -15.32
CA GLN A 137 -1.55 -1.45 -15.61
C GLN A 137 -3.00 -1.00 -15.85
N GLU A 138 -3.78 -1.73 -16.65
CA GLU A 138 -5.17 -1.41 -16.93
C GLU A 138 -6.08 -1.53 -15.71
N TRP A 139 -5.77 -2.45 -14.82
CA TRP A 139 -6.59 -2.76 -13.66
C TRP A 139 -6.20 -1.94 -12.44
N MET A 140 -4.97 -2.09 -11.96
CA MET A 140 -4.46 -1.37 -10.78
C MET A 140 -4.19 0.11 -11.08
N GLY A 141 -3.88 0.44 -12.32
CA GLY A 141 -3.69 1.82 -12.79
C GLY A 141 -4.89 2.72 -12.52
N LYS A 142 -6.10 2.16 -12.43
CA LYS A 142 -7.31 2.91 -12.06
C LYS A 142 -7.21 3.50 -10.65
N VAL A 143 -6.64 2.75 -9.69
CA VAL A 143 -6.44 3.22 -8.30
C VAL A 143 -5.45 4.37 -8.27
N TYR A 144 -4.32 4.21 -8.95
CA TYR A 144 -3.30 5.25 -9.03
C TYR A 144 -3.83 6.52 -9.71
N SER A 145 -4.54 6.37 -10.83
CA SER A 145 -5.12 7.49 -11.57
C SER A 145 -6.20 8.20 -10.75
N PHE A 146 -7.04 7.47 -10.03
CA PHE A 146 -8.03 8.04 -9.12
C PHE A 146 -7.35 8.91 -8.05
N LEU A 147 -6.22 8.49 -7.52
CA LEU A 147 -5.43 9.22 -6.53
C LEU A 147 -4.50 10.28 -7.15
N GLY A 148 -4.59 10.54 -8.46
CA GLY A 148 -3.86 11.62 -9.14
C GLY A 148 -2.41 11.28 -9.51
N LEU A 149 -2.04 10.00 -9.58
CA LEU A 149 -0.77 9.55 -10.13
C LEU A 149 -0.91 9.19 -11.63
N THR A 150 0.18 9.33 -12.37
CA THR A 150 0.28 8.89 -13.77
C THR A 150 0.84 7.48 -13.85
N VAL A 151 0.33 6.69 -14.79
CA VAL A 151 0.76 5.29 -14.98
C VAL A 151 1.09 5.06 -16.46
N GLY A 152 2.23 4.43 -16.72
CA GLY A 152 2.64 3.97 -18.04
C GLY A 152 2.91 2.47 -18.03
N CYS A 153 2.90 1.84 -19.21
CA CYS A 153 3.30 0.45 -19.41
C CYS A 153 4.44 0.39 -20.41
N ILE A 154 5.52 -0.30 -20.04
CA ILE A 154 6.66 -0.58 -20.92
C ILE A 154 6.57 -2.05 -21.32
N ILE A 155 6.61 -2.32 -22.62
CA ILE A 155 6.49 -3.64 -23.22
C ILE A 155 7.47 -3.75 -24.39
#